data_7c08978b4aa535c72a9215fc0f163f65
#
_entry.id   7c08978b4aa535c72a9215fc0f163f65
#
_cell.length_a   1.000
_cell.length_b   1.000
_cell.length_c   1.000
_cell.angle_alpha   90.00
_cell.angle_beta   90.00
_cell.angle_gamma   90.00
#
_symmetry.space_group_name_H-M   'P 1'
#
loop_
_entity.id
_entity.type
_entity.pdbx_description
1 polymer ?
#
loop_
_entity_poly.entity_id
_entity_poly.type
_entity_poly.pdbx_seq_one_letter_code
_entity_poly.pdbx_strand_id
1 'polypeptide(L)'
;MLSESLVNFILLFFIYAFLGWCIEVTLKFFQFHRFINRGFLAGPWLPIYGSGATLITILVKGLSSLESSVGTTFVISFVLCGIVEYMTSFVLEKRFHARWWDYSQKPMNLHGRVWIGNLILFGLGGVLIVELFNPLFFRLSGHMSFRLRETLAIVLSCFFAADYVMSHFVLKLVKTGVESSEADDTEAINKEIHLLLRDRSFFHRRFAEAYPEVIYRTDRIAARVEAIKAETERLRLEAEQRAAEVKHEVEVNLEPTALVKNTIIEKQEALIDLLYQEDTASDDMKALKHEVEEKQAVLQKRRDLLPKL
;
A
#
# COMPACT_ATOMS: atom_id res chain seq x y z
N MET A 1 29.14 1.07 -36.28
CA MET A 1 27.70 1.16 -36.55
C MET A 1 26.97 0.23 -35.59
N LEU A 2 25.96 0.75 -34.91
CA LEU A 2 25.10 -0.07 -34.06
C LEU A 2 24.22 -1.00 -34.91
N SER A 3 23.78 -2.14 -34.36
CA SER A 3 22.80 -2.96 -35.06
C SER A 3 21.45 -2.27 -35.16
N GLU A 4 20.71 -2.51 -36.23
CA GLU A 4 19.40 -1.88 -36.42
C GLU A 4 18.42 -2.20 -35.29
N SER A 5 18.45 -3.43 -34.79
CA SER A 5 17.63 -3.84 -33.63
C SER A 5 17.99 -3.05 -32.37
N LEU A 6 19.29 -2.87 -32.09
CA LEU A 6 19.73 -2.11 -30.92
C LEU A 6 19.30 -0.63 -30.99
N VAL A 7 19.45 -0.01 -32.16
CA VAL A 7 18.99 1.38 -32.40
C VAL A 7 17.49 1.50 -32.14
N ASN A 8 16.69 0.58 -32.64
CA ASN A 8 15.24 0.59 -32.44
C ASN A 8 14.86 0.39 -30.96
N PHE A 9 15.55 -0.49 -30.23
CA PHE A 9 15.29 -0.67 -28.79
C PHE A 9 15.72 0.54 -27.96
N ILE A 10 16.81 1.22 -28.31
CA ILE A 10 17.20 2.47 -27.66
C ILE A 10 16.12 3.56 -27.89
N LEU A 11 15.64 3.71 -29.12
CA LEU A 11 14.57 4.67 -29.40
C LEU A 11 13.25 4.32 -28.72
N LEU A 12 12.88 3.03 -28.67
CA LEU A 12 11.72 2.56 -27.91
C LEU A 12 11.85 2.94 -26.43
N PHE A 13 13.01 2.69 -25.82
CA PHE A 13 13.27 3.06 -24.43
C PHE A 13 12.99 4.53 -24.21
N PHE A 14 13.51 5.44 -25.05
CA PHE A 14 13.31 6.88 -24.88
C PHE A 14 11.87 7.31 -25.09
N ILE A 15 11.17 6.75 -26.07
CA ILE A 15 9.76 7.07 -26.31
C ILE A 15 8.91 6.66 -25.12
N TYR A 16 9.08 5.42 -24.62
CA TYR A 16 8.29 4.98 -23.46
C TYR A 16 8.71 5.64 -22.16
N ALA A 17 9.99 5.99 -22.00
CA ALA A 17 10.45 6.79 -20.86
C ALA A 17 9.81 8.19 -20.87
N PHE A 18 9.67 8.81 -22.04
CA PHE A 18 9.00 10.09 -22.22
C PHE A 18 7.48 9.99 -21.99
N LEU A 19 6.82 8.98 -22.59
CA LEU A 19 5.39 8.78 -22.40
C LEU A 19 5.05 8.50 -20.94
N GLY A 20 5.85 7.67 -20.25
CA GLY A 20 5.71 7.43 -18.83
C GLY A 20 5.88 8.69 -17.99
N TRP A 21 6.83 9.56 -18.37
CA TRP A 21 6.99 10.88 -17.75
C TRP A 21 5.75 11.75 -17.94
N CYS A 22 5.19 11.79 -19.16
CA CYS A 22 3.96 12.52 -19.44
C CYS A 22 2.79 12.05 -18.58
N ILE A 23 2.62 10.72 -18.45
CA ILE A 23 1.57 10.11 -17.61
C ILE A 23 1.74 10.55 -16.15
N GLU A 24 2.93 10.38 -15.58
CA GLU A 24 3.21 10.71 -14.17
C GLU A 24 3.03 12.20 -13.87
N VAL A 25 3.54 13.08 -14.75
CA VAL A 25 3.36 14.52 -14.60
C VAL A 25 1.89 14.92 -14.68
N THR A 26 1.14 14.30 -15.59
CA THR A 26 -0.30 14.54 -15.72
C THR A 26 -1.06 14.07 -14.47
N LEU A 27 -0.79 12.88 -13.99
CA LEU A 27 -1.42 12.36 -12.76
C LEU A 27 -1.13 13.27 -11.56
N LYS A 28 0.13 13.70 -11.39
CA LYS A 28 0.53 14.60 -10.30
C LYS A 28 -0.02 16.03 -10.48
N PHE A 29 -0.18 16.49 -11.70
CA PHE A 29 -0.85 17.75 -11.94
C PHE A 29 -2.31 17.74 -11.46
N PHE A 30 -3.06 16.68 -11.73
CA PHE A 30 -4.43 16.56 -11.21
C PHE A 30 -4.46 16.37 -9.68
N GLN A 31 -3.46 15.69 -9.09
CA GLN A 31 -3.41 15.48 -7.65
C GLN A 31 -3.05 16.75 -6.86
N PHE A 32 -2.07 17.54 -7.34
CA PHE A 32 -1.49 18.66 -6.60
C PHE A 32 -1.83 20.03 -7.20
N HIS A 33 -2.55 20.08 -8.31
CA HIS A 33 -2.89 21.31 -9.07
C HIS A 33 -1.67 22.18 -9.42
N ARG A 34 -0.51 21.55 -9.59
CA ARG A 34 0.73 22.21 -10.02
C ARG A 34 1.58 21.27 -10.87
N PHE A 35 2.41 21.84 -11.73
CA PHE A 35 3.38 21.09 -12.50
C PHE A 35 4.47 20.53 -11.59
N ILE A 36 4.64 19.21 -11.57
CA ILE A 36 5.69 18.49 -10.83
C ILE A 36 6.46 17.65 -11.84
N ASN A 37 7.72 18.01 -12.11
CA ASN A 37 8.58 17.21 -12.96
C ASN A 37 9.00 15.94 -12.21
N ARG A 38 8.33 14.83 -12.49
CA ARG A 38 8.54 13.52 -11.83
C ARG A 38 9.83 12.87 -12.34
N GLY A 39 10.39 12.05 -11.47
CA GLY A 39 11.63 11.33 -11.73
C GLY A 39 12.85 11.96 -11.06
N PHE A 40 13.86 11.13 -10.76
CA PHE A 40 15.13 11.62 -10.21
C PHE A 40 16.01 12.31 -11.27
N LEU A 41 15.76 12.02 -12.56
CA LEU A 41 16.42 12.67 -13.69
C LEU A 41 15.79 14.05 -13.99
N ALA A 42 16.57 15.00 -14.45
CA ALA A 42 16.11 16.34 -14.73
C ALA A 42 15.31 16.43 -16.03
N GLY A 43 15.64 15.61 -17.02
CA GLY A 43 14.96 15.53 -18.31
C GLY A 43 13.59 14.84 -18.23
N PRO A 44 12.81 14.92 -19.30
CA PRO A 44 11.47 14.37 -19.38
C PRO A 44 11.47 12.87 -19.67
N TRP A 45 12.07 12.08 -18.81
CA TRP A 45 12.14 10.63 -18.94
C TRP A 45 12.09 9.90 -17.61
N LEU A 46 11.33 8.80 -17.60
CA LEU A 46 11.28 7.86 -16.50
C LEU A 46 11.84 6.50 -16.94
N PRO A 47 13.09 6.17 -16.56
CA PRO A 47 13.75 4.93 -17.01
C PRO A 47 12.98 3.65 -16.73
N ILE A 48 12.22 3.60 -15.63
CA ILE A 48 11.42 2.43 -15.26
C ILE A 48 10.36 2.09 -16.33
N TYR A 49 9.71 3.11 -16.92
CA TYR A 49 8.73 2.93 -18.00
C TYR A 49 9.42 2.50 -19.30
N GLY A 50 10.52 3.19 -19.65
CA GLY A 50 11.31 2.83 -20.83
C GLY A 50 11.85 1.41 -20.75
N SER A 51 12.43 1.04 -19.61
CA SER A 51 12.97 -0.31 -19.38
C SER A 51 11.86 -1.38 -19.42
N GLY A 52 10.75 -1.14 -18.71
CA GLY A 52 9.62 -2.08 -18.67
C GLY A 52 9.06 -2.35 -20.06
N ALA A 53 8.74 -1.30 -20.81
CA ALA A 53 8.18 -1.43 -22.16
C ALA A 53 9.16 -2.09 -23.15
N THR A 54 10.44 -1.75 -23.08
CA THR A 54 11.47 -2.37 -23.94
C THR A 54 11.65 -3.84 -23.61
N LEU A 55 11.70 -4.22 -22.33
CA LEU A 55 11.79 -5.61 -21.90
C LEU A 55 10.56 -6.43 -22.29
N ILE A 56 9.34 -5.88 -22.13
CA ILE A 56 8.11 -6.52 -22.63
C ILE A 56 8.24 -6.80 -24.13
N THR A 57 8.68 -5.80 -24.91
CA THR A 57 8.83 -5.92 -26.37
C THR A 57 9.83 -7.02 -26.74
N ILE A 58 10.97 -7.09 -26.04
CA ILE A 58 11.99 -8.11 -26.28
C ILE A 58 11.47 -9.50 -25.94
N LEU A 59 10.82 -9.66 -24.77
CA LEU A 59 10.33 -10.95 -24.31
C LEU A 59 9.19 -11.46 -25.17
N VAL A 60 8.20 -10.63 -25.51
CA VAL A 60 7.09 -11.03 -26.35
C VAL A 60 7.58 -11.41 -27.76
N LYS A 61 8.53 -10.65 -28.33
CA LYS A 61 9.14 -11.02 -29.63
C LYS A 61 9.97 -12.29 -29.54
N GLY A 62 10.72 -12.50 -28.46
CA GLY A 62 11.55 -13.70 -28.25
C GLY A 62 10.71 -14.97 -28.03
N LEU A 63 9.53 -14.82 -27.44
CA LEU A 63 8.57 -15.90 -27.18
C LEU A 63 7.54 -16.08 -28.32
N SER A 64 7.69 -15.40 -29.45
CA SER A 64 6.76 -15.45 -30.58
C SER A 64 6.65 -16.84 -31.24
N SER A 65 7.46 -17.83 -30.83
CA SER A 65 7.27 -19.26 -31.16
C SER A 65 6.12 -19.92 -30.37
N LEU A 66 5.72 -19.34 -29.25
CA LEU A 66 4.48 -19.67 -28.54
C LEU A 66 3.42 -18.68 -29.07
N GLU A 67 2.28 -19.17 -29.55
CA GLU A 67 1.19 -18.31 -30.01
C GLU A 67 1.00 -17.14 -29.02
N SER A 68 1.49 -15.96 -29.39
CA SER A 68 1.41 -14.78 -28.53
C SER A 68 -0.02 -14.25 -28.54
N SER A 69 -0.84 -14.81 -27.65
CA SER A 69 -2.17 -14.29 -27.42
C SER A 69 -2.11 -13.00 -26.57
N VAL A 70 -3.13 -12.18 -26.67
CA VAL A 70 -3.33 -10.99 -25.80
C VAL A 70 -3.20 -11.38 -24.32
N GLY A 71 -3.71 -12.56 -23.94
CA GLY A 71 -3.58 -13.08 -22.58
C GLY A 71 -2.13 -13.35 -22.16
N THR A 72 -1.34 -13.94 -23.06
CA THR A 72 0.10 -14.19 -22.81
C THR A 72 0.85 -12.88 -22.63
N THR A 73 0.60 -11.89 -23.49
CA THR A 73 1.20 -10.54 -23.38
C THR A 73 0.82 -9.89 -22.06
N PHE A 74 -0.45 -9.98 -21.64
CA PHE A 74 -0.90 -9.47 -20.36
C PHE A 74 -0.13 -10.10 -19.19
N VAL A 75 -0.04 -11.43 -19.12
CA VAL A 75 0.63 -12.15 -18.03
C VAL A 75 2.13 -11.82 -17.99
N ILE A 76 2.80 -11.81 -19.15
CA ILE A 76 4.22 -11.43 -19.23
C ILE A 76 4.42 -10.01 -18.70
N SER A 77 3.60 -9.06 -19.12
CA SER A 77 3.69 -7.66 -18.72
C SER A 77 3.39 -7.47 -17.22
N PHE A 78 2.37 -8.15 -16.71
CA PHE A 78 2.00 -8.16 -15.31
C PHE A 78 3.17 -8.63 -14.42
N VAL A 79 3.75 -9.79 -14.74
CA VAL A 79 4.84 -10.38 -13.95
C VAL A 79 6.13 -9.57 -14.10
N LEU A 80 6.51 -9.25 -15.33
CA LEU A 80 7.75 -8.52 -15.61
C LEU A 80 7.76 -7.14 -14.96
N CYS A 81 6.69 -6.35 -15.14
CA CYS A 81 6.60 -5.03 -14.54
C CYS A 81 6.57 -5.11 -13.01
N GLY A 82 5.93 -6.13 -12.43
CA GLY A 82 5.98 -6.39 -11.00
C GLY A 82 7.38 -6.62 -10.49
N ILE A 83 8.17 -7.42 -11.20
CA ILE A 83 9.59 -7.65 -10.87
C ILE A 83 10.38 -6.34 -10.98
N VAL A 84 10.23 -5.60 -12.08
CA VAL A 84 10.93 -4.33 -12.32
C VAL A 84 10.57 -3.30 -11.25
N GLU A 85 9.28 -3.14 -10.92
CA GLU A 85 8.81 -2.21 -9.89
C GLU A 85 9.35 -2.59 -8.51
N TYR A 86 9.27 -3.87 -8.13
CA TYR A 86 9.78 -4.36 -6.86
C TYR A 86 11.30 -4.15 -6.73
N MET A 87 12.06 -4.57 -7.73
CA MET A 87 13.52 -4.46 -7.73
C MET A 87 13.98 -2.99 -7.73
N THR A 88 13.30 -2.12 -8.50
CA THR A 88 13.59 -0.69 -8.51
C THR A 88 13.37 -0.10 -7.12
N SER A 89 12.22 -0.35 -6.49
CA SER A 89 11.93 0.12 -5.14
C SER A 89 12.94 -0.41 -4.12
N PHE A 90 13.28 -1.70 -4.20
CA PHE A 90 14.24 -2.33 -3.29
C PHE A 90 15.65 -1.72 -3.41
N VAL A 91 16.15 -1.58 -4.63
CA VAL A 91 17.50 -1.03 -4.88
C VAL A 91 17.59 0.44 -4.46
N LEU A 92 16.57 1.24 -4.80
CA LEU A 92 16.53 2.66 -4.44
C LEU A 92 16.47 2.84 -2.92
N GLU A 93 15.62 2.10 -2.22
CA GLU A 93 15.53 2.17 -0.77
C GLU A 93 16.84 1.73 -0.10
N LYS A 94 17.45 0.62 -0.54
CA LYS A 94 18.73 0.15 0.00
C LYS A 94 19.89 1.13 -0.26
N ARG A 95 19.88 1.79 -1.43
CA ARG A 95 20.98 2.68 -1.84
C ARG A 95 20.88 4.09 -1.27
N PHE A 96 19.67 4.62 -1.12
CA PHE A 96 19.43 6.01 -0.75
C PHE A 96 18.65 6.19 0.55
N HIS A 97 18.33 5.10 1.27
CA HIS A 97 17.53 5.12 2.49
C HIS A 97 16.18 5.84 2.31
N ALA A 98 15.66 5.83 1.09
CA ALA A 98 14.45 6.54 0.71
C ALA A 98 13.53 5.67 -0.15
N ARG A 99 12.26 5.63 0.20
CA ARG A 99 11.20 4.95 -0.55
C ARG A 99 10.42 5.99 -1.33
N TRP A 100 10.44 5.90 -2.65
CA TRP A 100 9.80 6.87 -3.56
C TRP A 100 8.29 6.69 -3.67
N TRP A 101 7.79 5.50 -3.38
CA TRP A 101 6.36 5.17 -3.28
C TRP A 101 6.15 4.08 -2.25
N ASP A 102 5.00 4.09 -1.60
CA ASP A 102 4.63 3.09 -0.59
C ASP A 102 3.15 2.70 -0.74
N TYR A 103 2.92 1.42 -1.03
CA TYR A 103 1.60 0.81 -1.14
C TYR A 103 1.21 0.02 0.11
N SER A 104 1.85 0.21 1.25
CA SER A 104 1.57 -0.56 2.47
C SER A 104 0.12 -0.48 2.92
N GLN A 105 -0.56 0.63 2.61
CA GLN A 105 -1.98 0.85 2.92
C GLN A 105 -2.94 0.26 1.86
N LYS A 106 -2.41 -0.29 0.76
CA LYS A 106 -3.24 -0.87 -0.30
C LYS A 106 -3.43 -2.37 -0.07
N PRO A 107 -4.65 -2.94 -0.32
CA PRO A 107 -4.86 -4.37 -0.22
C PRO A 107 -4.00 -5.14 -1.23
N MET A 108 -3.61 -6.36 -0.88
CA MET A 108 -2.81 -7.25 -1.76
C MET A 108 -1.52 -6.56 -2.28
N ASN A 109 -0.83 -5.83 -1.41
CA ASN A 109 0.50 -5.31 -1.71
C ASN A 109 1.59 -6.33 -1.31
N LEU A 110 2.73 -6.27 -1.98
CA LEU A 110 3.92 -7.03 -1.65
C LEU A 110 4.97 -6.10 -1.03
N HIS A 111 5.11 -6.17 0.30
CA HIS A 111 6.04 -5.36 1.10
C HIS A 111 5.87 -3.83 0.90
N GLY A 112 4.68 -3.37 0.52
CA GLY A 112 4.43 -1.97 0.17
C GLY A 112 5.13 -1.48 -1.11
N ARG A 113 5.85 -2.37 -1.83
CA ARG A 113 6.65 -2.01 -3.01
C ARG A 113 5.86 -2.14 -4.31
N VAL A 114 4.95 -3.11 -4.35
CA VAL A 114 4.11 -3.44 -5.51
C VAL A 114 2.68 -3.65 -5.03
N TRP A 115 1.72 -3.26 -5.84
CA TRP A 115 0.31 -3.43 -5.55
C TRP A 115 -0.43 -4.05 -6.73
N ILE A 116 -1.31 -5.00 -6.46
CA ILE A 116 -2.06 -5.75 -7.48
C ILE A 116 -2.77 -4.84 -8.49
N GLY A 117 -3.34 -3.70 -8.05
CA GLY A 117 -4.00 -2.76 -8.95
C GLY A 117 -3.05 -2.17 -9.99
N ASN A 118 -1.81 -1.82 -9.61
CA ASN A 118 -0.80 -1.37 -10.56
C ASN A 118 -0.38 -2.49 -11.51
N LEU A 119 -0.25 -3.73 -11.00
CA LEU A 119 0.12 -4.88 -11.84
C LEU A 119 -0.92 -5.14 -12.93
N ILE A 120 -2.21 -5.01 -12.62
CA ILE A 120 -3.28 -5.12 -13.61
C ILE A 120 -3.15 -4.02 -14.67
N LEU A 121 -2.91 -2.78 -14.25
CA LEU A 121 -2.70 -1.67 -15.17
C LEU A 121 -1.46 -1.86 -16.04
N PHE A 122 -0.38 -2.41 -15.50
CA PHE A 122 0.83 -2.74 -16.27
C PHE A 122 0.59 -3.89 -17.25
N GLY A 123 -0.19 -4.90 -16.86
CA GLY A 123 -0.62 -5.96 -17.76
C GLY A 123 -1.39 -5.41 -18.96
N LEU A 124 -2.40 -4.56 -18.72
CA LEU A 124 -3.18 -3.89 -19.77
C LEU A 124 -2.31 -2.94 -20.59
N GLY A 125 -1.46 -2.14 -19.93
CA GLY A 125 -0.50 -1.25 -20.59
C GLY A 125 0.45 -2.02 -21.51
N GLY A 126 0.93 -3.18 -21.09
CA GLY A 126 1.79 -4.04 -21.91
C GLY A 126 1.09 -4.57 -23.16
N VAL A 127 -0.18 -4.92 -23.05
CA VAL A 127 -1.01 -5.27 -24.22
C VAL A 127 -1.09 -4.09 -25.20
N LEU A 128 -1.39 -2.88 -24.70
CA LEU A 128 -1.43 -1.68 -25.53
C LEU A 128 -0.08 -1.38 -26.18
N ILE A 129 1.02 -1.58 -25.47
CA ILE A 129 2.38 -1.42 -25.98
C ILE A 129 2.61 -2.36 -27.15
N VAL A 130 2.31 -3.64 -26.99
CA VAL A 130 2.63 -4.67 -27.99
C VAL A 130 1.68 -4.59 -29.19
N GLU A 131 0.39 -4.45 -28.97
CA GLU A 131 -0.62 -4.54 -30.03
C GLU A 131 -0.84 -3.21 -30.77
N LEU A 132 -0.62 -2.07 -30.11
CA LEU A 132 -0.93 -0.77 -30.70
C LEU A 132 0.32 0.10 -30.90
N PHE A 133 1.06 0.36 -29.84
CA PHE A 133 2.14 1.36 -29.88
C PHE A 133 3.40 0.85 -30.57
N ASN A 134 3.79 -0.40 -30.39
CA ASN A 134 4.95 -0.98 -31.07
C ASN A 134 4.77 -1.04 -32.61
N PRO A 135 3.64 -1.56 -33.15
CA PRO A 135 3.39 -1.50 -34.59
C PRO A 135 3.44 -0.09 -35.16
N LEU A 136 2.85 0.88 -34.43
CA LEU A 136 2.90 2.30 -34.83
C LEU A 136 4.34 2.82 -34.84
N PHE A 137 5.11 2.54 -33.78
CA PHE A 137 6.52 2.93 -33.70
C PHE A 137 7.34 2.34 -34.85
N PHE A 138 7.25 1.03 -35.08
CA PHE A 138 8.02 0.38 -36.14
C PHE A 138 7.62 0.86 -37.54
N ARG A 139 6.33 1.17 -37.75
CA ARG A 139 5.86 1.78 -39.00
C ARG A 139 6.46 3.16 -39.20
N LEU A 140 6.39 4.04 -38.19
CA LEU A 140 6.94 5.39 -38.28
C LEU A 140 8.46 5.40 -38.41
N SER A 141 9.16 4.58 -37.64
CA SER A 141 10.61 4.47 -37.69
C SER A 141 11.10 3.89 -39.02
N GLY A 142 10.29 3.04 -39.67
CA GLY A 142 10.58 2.50 -40.99
C GLY A 142 10.62 3.56 -42.13
N HIS A 143 9.95 4.70 -41.93
CA HIS A 143 10.03 5.84 -42.86
C HIS A 143 11.28 6.71 -42.64
N MET A 144 12.01 6.49 -41.55
CA MET A 144 13.24 7.23 -41.23
C MET A 144 14.46 6.48 -41.76
N SER A 145 15.44 7.21 -42.31
CA SER A 145 16.71 6.59 -42.68
C SER A 145 17.42 6.01 -41.45
N PHE A 146 18.17 4.93 -41.65
CA PHE A 146 18.94 4.31 -40.56
C PHE A 146 19.89 5.31 -39.90
N ARG A 147 20.58 6.13 -40.68
CA ARG A 147 21.48 7.18 -40.14
C ARG A 147 20.78 8.16 -39.21
N LEU A 148 19.55 8.57 -39.54
CA LEU A 148 18.78 9.46 -38.69
C LEU A 148 18.41 8.81 -37.37
N ARG A 149 17.93 7.54 -37.41
CA ARG A 149 17.60 6.76 -36.20
C ARG A 149 18.83 6.55 -35.31
N GLU A 150 19.96 6.17 -35.92
CA GLU A 150 21.24 5.96 -35.20
C GLU A 150 21.71 7.28 -34.55
N THR A 151 21.66 8.40 -35.27
CA THR A 151 22.03 9.72 -34.74
C THR A 151 21.14 10.10 -33.56
N LEU A 152 19.81 9.96 -33.69
CA LEU A 152 18.87 10.25 -32.60
C LEU A 152 19.14 9.36 -31.38
N ALA A 153 19.37 8.07 -31.57
CA ALA A 153 19.67 7.13 -30.48
C ALA A 153 20.95 7.54 -29.73
N ILE A 154 22.01 7.92 -30.46
CA ILE A 154 23.26 8.38 -29.86
C ILE A 154 23.07 9.69 -29.11
N VAL A 155 22.45 10.68 -29.72
CA VAL A 155 22.22 12.01 -29.13
C VAL A 155 21.39 11.91 -27.86
N LEU A 156 20.27 11.17 -27.90
CA LEU A 156 19.42 10.96 -26.73
C LEU A 156 20.18 10.21 -25.62
N SER A 157 20.99 9.21 -25.98
CA SER A 157 21.81 8.48 -25.02
C SER A 157 22.88 9.37 -24.35
N CYS A 158 23.47 10.29 -25.10
CA CYS A 158 24.44 11.26 -24.54
C CYS A 158 23.75 12.22 -23.57
N PHE A 159 22.58 12.77 -23.94
CA PHE A 159 21.80 13.64 -23.03
C PHE A 159 21.36 12.89 -21.76
N PHE A 160 20.90 11.66 -21.93
CA PHE A 160 20.51 10.80 -20.81
C PHE A 160 21.66 10.51 -19.86
N ALA A 161 22.85 10.18 -20.41
CA ALA A 161 24.05 9.93 -19.62
C ALA A 161 24.50 11.20 -18.86
N ALA A 162 24.48 12.36 -19.51
CA ALA A 162 24.79 13.63 -18.86
C ALA A 162 23.81 13.96 -17.72
N ASP A 163 22.51 13.80 -17.97
CA ASP A 163 21.47 13.98 -16.95
C ASP A 163 21.62 12.99 -15.80
N TYR A 164 21.90 11.71 -16.09
CA TYR A 164 22.13 10.68 -15.08
C TYR A 164 23.31 11.08 -14.15
N VAL A 165 24.41 11.51 -14.73
CA VAL A 165 25.59 11.96 -13.95
C VAL A 165 25.22 13.14 -13.07
N MET A 166 24.57 14.16 -13.61
CA MET A 166 24.12 15.34 -12.86
C MET A 166 23.18 14.97 -11.72
N SER A 167 22.18 14.17 -12.01
CA SER A 167 21.16 13.73 -11.04
C SER A 167 21.78 12.82 -9.96
N HIS A 168 22.81 12.03 -10.31
CA HIS A 168 23.51 11.19 -9.35
C HIS A 168 24.21 12.01 -8.25
N PHE A 169 24.79 13.17 -8.59
CA PHE A 169 25.37 14.06 -7.59
C PHE A 169 24.32 14.62 -6.63
N VAL A 170 23.14 14.97 -7.12
CA VAL A 170 22.03 15.41 -6.26
C VAL A 170 21.58 14.30 -5.33
N LEU A 171 21.40 13.08 -5.85
CA LEU A 171 21.04 11.91 -5.03
C LEU A 171 22.09 11.58 -3.97
N LYS A 172 23.37 11.70 -4.30
CA LYS A 172 24.44 11.51 -3.32
C LYS A 172 24.36 12.54 -2.19
N LEU A 173 24.06 13.79 -2.50
CA LEU A 173 23.87 14.82 -1.49
C LEU A 173 22.65 14.55 -0.61
N VAL A 174 21.53 14.12 -1.20
CA VAL A 174 20.33 13.69 -0.45
C VAL A 174 20.67 12.53 0.48
N LYS A 175 21.36 11.51 -0.02
CA LYS A 175 21.83 10.39 0.80
C LYS A 175 22.65 10.85 1.99
N THR A 176 23.66 11.70 1.77
CA THR A 176 24.48 12.24 2.85
C THR A 176 23.65 13.05 3.85
N GLY A 177 22.68 13.85 3.36
CA GLY A 177 21.76 14.59 4.23
C GLY A 177 20.89 13.66 5.09
N VAL A 178 20.36 12.57 4.52
CA VAL A 178 19.58 11.56 5.26
C VAL A 178 20.46 10.86 6.31
N GLU A 179 21.67 10.46 5.95
CA GLU A 179 22.60 9.77 6.86
C GLU A 179 23.11 10.66 7.99
N SER A 180 23.26 11.97 7.74
CA SER A 180 23.71 12.96 8.75
C SER A 180 22.57 13.55 9.58
N SER A 181 21.32 13.32 9.22
CA SER A 181 20.16 13.81 9.96
C SER A 181 20.07 13.16 11.34
N GLU A 182 19.83 13.97 12.36
CA GLU A 182 19.56 13.49 13.72
C GLU A 182 18.07 13.29 13.98
N ALA A 183 17.22 13.62 13.01
CA ALA A 183 15.78 13.51 13.14
C ALA A 183 15.30 12.04 13.21
N ASP A 184 14.27 11.83 14.01
CA ASP A 184 13.68 10.51 14.27
C ASP A 184 12.48 10.17 13.38
N ASP A 185 12.01 11.12 12.60
CA ASP A 185 10.85 10.94 11.74
C ASP A 185 11.08 11.46 10.32
N THR A 186 10.29 10.92 9.38
CA THR A 186 10.40 11.24 7.95
C THR A 186 10.11 12.72 7.66
N GLU A 187 9.21 13.35 8.41
CA GLU A 187 8.81 14.74 8.17
C GLU A 187 9.94 15.72 8.54
N ALA A 188 10.58 15.48 9.67
CA ALA A 188 11.72 16.29 10.11
C ALA A 188 12.91 16.13 9.15
N ILE A 189 13.25 14.88 8.75
CA ILE A 189 14.28 14.62 7.74
C ILE A 189 13.94 15.32 6.42
N ASN A 190 12.68 15.27 5.99
CA ASN A 190 12.26 15.92 4.76
C ASN A 190 12.45 17.44 4.82
N LYS A 191 12.11 18.07 5.96
CA LYS A 191 12.36 19.50 6.17
C LYS A 191 13.86 19.85 6.11
N GLU A 192 14.71 19.06 6.75
CA GLU A 192 16.17 19.26 6.72
C GLU A 192 16.72 19.14 5.28
N ILE A 193 16.29 18.12 4.53
CA ILE A 193 16.71 17.92 3.14
C ILE A 193 16.19 19.03 2.24
N HIS A 194 14.95 19.47 2.42
CA HIS A 194 14.40 20.61 1.68
C HIS A 194 15.22 21.89 1.94
N LEU A 195 15.60 22.17 3.19
CA LEU A 195 16.46 23.29 3.51
C LEU A 195 17.85 23.14 2.87
N LEU A 196 18.46 21.95 2.95
CA LEU A 196 19.75 21.65 2.34
C LEU A 196 19.77 21.89 0.83
N LEU A 197 18.65 21.58 0.14
CA LEU A 197 18.53 21.66 -1.31
C LEU A 197 18.02 23.02 -1.82
N ARG A 198 17.27 23.77 -0.99
CA ARG A 198 16.59 25.01 -1.39
C ARG A 198 17.53 26.10 -1.85
N ASP A 199 18.63 26.28 -1.15
CA ASP A 199 19.59 27.38 -1.39
C ASP A 199 20.68 27.01 -2.42
N ARG A 200 20.52 25.84 -3.08
CA ARG A 200 21.43 25.35 -4.10
C ARG A 200 20.90 25.58 -5.51
N SER A 201 21.48 24.92 -6.50
CA SER A 201 21.11 25.10 -7.92
C SER A 201 19.67 24.66 -8.23
N PHE A 202 19.18 25.07 -9.41
CA PHE A 202 17.89 24.68 -9.96
C PHE A 202 17.62 23.16 -9.87
N PHE A 203 18.61 22.31 -10.16
CA PHE A 203 18.47 20.85 -10.13
C PHE A 203 18.19 20.32 -8.72
N HIS A 204 18.78 20.93 -7.69
CA HIS A 204 18.54 20.53 -6.30
C HIS A 204 17.13 20.89 -5.86
N ARG A 205 16.67 22.10 -6.14
CA ARG A 205 15.30 22.53 -5.82
C ARG A 205 14.26 21.66 -6.51
N ARG A 206 14.45 21.43 -7.81
CA ARG A 206 13.57 20.56 -8.58
C ARG A 206 13.44 19.16 -7.98
N PHE A 207 14.55 18.56 -7.54
CA PHE A 207 14.54 17.24 -6.94
C PHE A 207 13.70 17.22 -5.65
N ALA A 208 13.86 18.18 -4.76
CA ALA A 208 13.06 18.30 -3.54
C ALA A 208 11.55 18.41 -3.86
N GLU A 209 11.18 19.16 -4.90
CA GLU A 209 9.80 19.34 -5.33
C GLU A 209 9.21 18.13 -6.05
N ALA A 210 10.05 17.29 -6.67
CA ALA A 210 9.60 16.14 -7.48
C ALA A 210 8.99 15.01 -6.62
N TYR A 211 9.38 14.92 -5.35
CA TYR A 211 8.99 13.83 -4.46
C TYR A 211 8.54 14.33 -3.08
N PRO A 212 7.38 14.99 -2.99
CA PRO A 212 6.87 15.47 -1.71
C PRO A 212 6.45 14.34 -0.76
N GLU A 213 6.27 13.12 -1.29
CA GLU A 213 5.77 11.94 -0.57
C GLU A 213 6.87 10.91 -0.26
N VAL A 214 8.16 11.27 -0.37
CA VAL A 214 9.28 10.36 -0.07
C VAL A 214 9.26 9.97 1.40
N ILE A 215 9.41 8.67 1.66
CA ILE A 215 9.57 8.14 3.02
C ILE A 215 11.03 7.77 3.22
N TYR A 216 11.69 8.43 4.16
CA TYR A 216 13.06 8.09 4.53
C TYR A 216 13.08 6.93 5.53
N ARG A 217 14.01 5.98 5.32
CA ARG A 217 14.17 4.79 6.16
C ARG A 217 15.63 4.67 6.60
N THR A 218 15.98 5.45 7.61
CA THR A 218 17.25 5.30 8.33
C THR A 218 17.11 4.19 9.37
N ASP A 219 18.24 3.69 9.89
CA ASP A 219 18.25 2.70 10.97
C ASP A 219 17.52 3.21 12.21
N ARG A 220 17.60 4.52 12.49
CA ARG A 220 16.86 5.18 13.59
C ARG A 220 15.35 5.12 13.37
N ILE A 221 14.87 5.49 12.18
CA ILE A 221 13.45 5.40 11.84
C ILE A 221 12.99 3.94 11.88
N ALA A 222 13.79 3.01 11.38
CA ALA A 222 13.46 1.58 11.41
C ALA A 222 13.32 1.09 12.87
N ALA A 223 14.27 1.42 13.74
CA ALA A 223 14.21 1.07 15.16
C ALA A 223 12.99 1.70 15.86
N ARG A 224 12.67 2.96 15.57
CA ARG A 224 11.48 3.62 16.12
C ARG A 224 10.17 2.98 15.64
N VAL A 225 10.06 2.67 14.35
CA VAL A 225 8.89 1.97 13.80
C VAL A 225 8.72 0.59 14.45
N GLU A 226 9.81 -0.13 14.68
CA GLU A 226 9.78 -1.43 15.35
C GLU A 226 9.37 -1.31 16.83
N ALA A 227 9.88 -0.30 17.54
CA ALA A 227 9.46 0.00 18.90
C ALA A 227 7.97 0.35 19.00
N ILE A 228 7.45 1.17 18.07
CA ILE A 228 6.02 1.52 18.01
C ILE A 228 5.16 0.27 17.71
N LYS A 229 5.60 -0.60 16.81
CA LYS A 229 4.89 -1.86 16.54
C LYS A 229 4.84 -2.78 17.76
N ALA A 230 5.97 -2.94 18.45
CA ALA A 230 6.05 -3.76 19.67
C ALA A 230 5.12 -3.18 20.76
N GLU A 231 5.10 -1.85 20.95
CA GLU A 231 4.23 -1.21 21.91
C GLU A 231 2.74 -1.35 21.53
N THR A 232 2.42 -1.21 20.23
CA THR A 232 1.05 -1.41 19.74
C THR A 232 0.55 -2.82 19.97
N GLU A 233 1.41 -3.83 19.73
CA GLU A 233 1.07 -5.24 19.98
C GLU A 233 0.90 -5.52 21.48
N ARG A 234 1.75 -4.93 22.32
CA ARG A 234 1.58 -5.02 23.78
C ARG A 234 0.25 -4.45 24.24
N LEU A 235 -0.11 -3.24 23.77
CA LEU A 235 -1.39 -2.62 24.10
C LEU A 235 -2.59 -3.42 23.61
N ARG A 236 -2.45 -4.05 22.43
CA ARG A 236 -3.49 -4.95 21.90
C ARG A 236 -3.69 -6.17 22.81
N LEU A 237 -2.61 -6.83 23.21
CA LEU A 237 -2.67 -7.99 24.11
C LEU A 237 -3.25 -7.61 25.47
N GLU A 238 -2.87 -6.46 26.03
CA GLU A 238 -3.45 -5.93 27.26
C GLU A 238 -4.96 -5.64 27.11
N ALA A 239 -5.38 -5.10 25.96
CA ALA A 239 -6.79 -4.85 25.69
C ALA A 239 -7.58 -6.17 25.53
N GLU A 240 -7.03 -7.17 24.87
CA GLU A 240 -7.63 -8.51 24.75
C GLU A 240 -7.75 -9.20 26.11
N GLN A 241 -6.73 -9.10 26.98
CA GLN A 241 -6.78 -9.64 28.33
C GLN A 241 -7.87 -8.97 29.17
N ARG A 242 -7.94 -7.62 29.17
CA ARG A 242 -9.00 -6.89 29.89
C ARG A 242 -10.40 -7.24 29.35
N ALA A 243 -10.54 -7.39 28.04
CA ALA A 243 -11.82 -7.82 27.46
C ALA A 243 -12.21 -9.24 27.91
N ALA A 244 -11.25 -10.17 28.02
CA ALA A 244 -11.47 -11.50 28.53
C ALA A 244 -11.84 -11.50 30.03
N GLU A 245 -11.17 -10.68 30.85
CA GLU A 245 -11.48 -10.50 32.27
C GLU A 245 -12.91 -9.97 32.46
N VAL A 246 -13.29 -8.93 31.73
CA VAL A 246 -14.66 -8.37 31.79
C VAL A 246 -15.69 -9.40 31.35
N LYS A 247 -15.40 -10.17 30.28
CA LYS A 247 -16.30 -11.23 29.84
C LYS A 247 -16.48 -12.31 30.91
N HIS A 248 -15.39 -12.74 31.54
CA HIS A 248 -15.43 -13.72 32.63
C HIS A 248 -16.21 -13.18 33.84
N GLU A 249 -15.98 -11.94 34.22
CA GLU A 249 -16.72 -11.28 35.33
C GLU A 249 -18.22 -11.18 35.04
N VAL A 250 -18.60 -10.88 33.79
CA VAL A 250 -20.00 -10.86 33.35
C VAL A 250 -20.60 -12.27 33.39
N GLU A 251 -19.88 -13.31 32.91
CA GLU A 251 -20.34 -14.68 32.95
C GLU A 251 -20.56 -15.16 34.41
N VAL A 252 -19.60 -14.92 35.29
CA VAL A 252 -19.69 -15.30 36.73
C VAL A 252 -20.87 -14.57 37.40
N ASN A 253 -21.14 -13.33 37.06
CA ASN A 253 -22.26 -12.58 37.63
C ASN A 253 -23.63 -12.94 37.04
N LEU A 254 -23.67 -13.55 35.84
CA LEU A 254 -24.92 -14.02 35.21
C LEU A 254 -25.35 -15.42 35.69
N GLU A 255 -24.44 -16.28 36.10
CA GLU A 255 -24.74 -17.63 36.60
C GLU A 255 -25.74 -17.63 37.77
N PRO A 256 -25.53 -16.81 38.83
CA PRO A 256 -26.51 -16.72 39.92
C PRO A 256 -27.86 -16.15 39.44
N THR A 257 -27.87 -15.29 38.46
CA THR A 257 -29.08 -14.70 37.87
C THR A 257 -29.89 -15.75 37.10
N ALA A 258 -29.22 -16.60 36.33
CA ALA A 258 -29.82 -17.73 35.62
C ALA A 258 -30.41 -18.76 36.62
N LEU A 259 -29.69 -19.06 37.71
CA LEU A 259 -30.16 -19.96 38.76
C LEU A 259 -31.44 -19.43 39.45
N VAL A 260 -31.45 -18.14 39.80
CA VAL A 260 -32.63 -17.47 40.40
C VAL A 260 -33.81 -17.46 39.41
N LYS A 261 -33.56 -17.25 38.12
CA LYS A 261 -34.59 -17.28 37.07
C LYS A 261 -35.22 -18.69 36.96
N ASN A 262 -34.40 -19.74 36.94
CA ASN A 262 -34.89 -21.12 36.89
C ASN A 262 -35.70 -21.47 38.13
N THR A 263 -35.26 -21.09 39.33
CA THR A 263 -36.04 -21.26 40.54
C THR A 263 -37.39 -20.55 40.52
N ILE A 264 -37.47 -19.36 39.95
CA ILE A 264 -38.76 -18.66 39.75
C ILE A 264 -39.68 -19.44 38.81
N ILE A 265 -39.15 -19.94 37.69
CA ILE A 265 -39.92 -20.72 36.74
C ILE A 265 -40.51 -21.99 37.39
N GLU A 266 -39.64 -22.75 38.10
CA GLU A 266 -40.09 -23.98 38.85
C GLU A 266 -41.15 -23.66 39.87
N LYS A 267 -41.02 -22.54 40.60
CA LYS A 267 -42.03 -22.14 41.61
C LYS A 267 -43.35 -21.66 40.98
N GLN A 268 -43.25 -21.02 39.79
CA GLN A 268 -44.43 -20.62 39.03
C GLN A 268 -45.18 -21.83 38.46
N GLU A 269 -44.48 -22.85 37.96
CA GLU A 269 -45.07 -24.09 37.50
C GLU A 269 -45.77 -24.85 38.64
N ALA A 270 -45.13 -24.93 39.82
CA ALA A 270 -45.74 -25.53 41.02
C ALA A 270 -46.98 -24.77 41.48
N LEU A 271 -46.98 -23.44 41.35
CA LEU A 271 -48.15 -22.61 41.67
C LEU A 271 -49.32 -22.89 40.69
N ILE A 272 -49.01 -23.06 39.42
CA ILE A 272 -50.02 -23.43 38.39
C ILE A 272 -50.61 -24.82 38.70
N ASP A 273 -49.77 -25.79 39.01
CA ASP A 273 -50.24 -27.15 39.38
C ASP A 273 -51.15 -27.15 40.57
N LEU A 274 -50.85 -26.34 41.62
CA LEU A 274 -51.69 -26.16 42.82
C LEU A 274 -53.02 -25.48 42.47
N LEU A 275 -53.08 -24.58 41.50
CA LEU A 275 -54.31 -23.93 41.03
C LEU A 275 -55.25 -24.90 40.25
N TYR A 276 -54.71 -25.97 39.68
CA TYR A 276 -55.50 -27.00 38.99
C TYR A 276 -55.95 -28.14 39.91
N GLN A 277 -55.38 -28.26 41.16
CA GLN A 277 -55.84 -29.19 42.18
C GLN A 277 -56.84 -28.46 43.08
N GLU A 278 -58.14 -28.55 42.75
CA GLU A 278 -59.22 -28.02 43.54
C GLU A 278 -59.21 -28.56 45.00
N ASP A 279 -59.18 -27.72 46.00
CA ASP A 279 -59.78 -27.76 47.37
C ASP A 279 -58.88 -27.63 48.60
N THR A 280 -57.56 -27.54 48.57
CA THR A 280 -56.85 -27.47 49.88
C THR A 280 -55.69 -26.45 49.98
N ALA A 281 -55.53 -25.60 49.03
CA ALA A 281 -54.25 -24.92 48.79
C ALA A 281 -54.10 -23.45 49.24
N SER A 282 -54.89 -22.94 50.18
CA SER A 282 -54.89 -21.49 50.47
C SER A 282 -53.59 -20.97 51.08
N ASP A 283 -52.95 -21.71 51.97
CA ASP A 283 -51.77 -21.23 52.69
C ASP A 283 -50.46 -21.55 51.99
N ASP A 284 -50.35 -22.74 51.39
CA ASP A 284 -49.20 -23.12 50.56
C ASP A 284 -49.07 -22.24 49.31
N MET A 285 -50.22 -21.89 48.73
CA MET A 285 -50.26 -20.99 47.55
C MET A 285 -49.82 -19.56 47.92
N LYS A 286 -50.18 -19.04 49.07
CA LYS A 286 -49.73 -17.72 49.55
C LYS A 286 -48.20 -17.72 49.82
N ALA A 287 -47.69 -18.77 50.45
CA ALA A 287 -46.26 -18.93 50.71
C ALA A 287 -45.48 -19.00 49.41
N LEU A 288 -45.92 -19.76 48.42
CA LEU A 288 -45.26 -19.93 47.13
C LEU A 288 -45.31 -18.61 46.30
N LYS A 289 -46.41 -17.90 46.33
CA LYS A 289 -46.55 -16.58 45.71
C LYS A 289 -45.59 -15.57 46.29
N HIS A 290 -45.44 -15.52 47.60
CA HIS A 290 -44.52 -14.63 48.29
C HIS A 290 -43.06 -14.93 47.92
N GLU A 291 -42.69 -16.21 47.84
CA GLU A 291 -41.32 -16.64 47.44
C GLU A 291 -41.00 -16.24 45.97
N VAL A 292 -41.97 -16.39 45.05
CA VAL A 292 -41.81 -15.92 43.65
C VAL A 292 -41.65 -14.42 43.57
N GLU A 293 -42.44 -13.66 44.28
CA GLU A 293 -42.35 -12.20 44.31
C GLU A 293 -41.02 -11.70 44.89
N GLU A 294 -40.51 -12.36 45.95
CA GLU A 294 -39.19 -12.04 46.51
C GLU A 294 -38.06 -12.29 45.50
N LYS A 295 -38.07 -13.45 44.81
CA LYS A 295 -37.07 -13.78 43.78
C LYS A 295 -37.15 -12.83 42.57
N GLN A 296 -38.33 -12.43 42.15
CA GLN A 296 -38.53 -11.43 41.10
C GLN A 296 -37.98 -10.06 41.50
N ALA A 297 -38.15 -9.63 42.74
CA ALA A 297 -37.57 -8.39 43.25
C ALA A 297 -36.03 -8.40 43.21
N VAL A 298 -35.42 -9.53 43.57
CA VAL A 298 -33.96 -9.73 43.45
C VAL A 298 -33.46 -9.62 42.03
N LEU A 299 -34.16 -10.26 41.06
CA LEU A 299 -33.82 -10.14 39.62
C LEU A 299 -33.96 -8.72 39.11
N GLN A 300 -35.03 -8.02 39.49
CA GLN A 300 -35.26 -6.62 39.12
C GLN A 300 -34.11 -5.74 39.63
N LYS A 301 -33.75 -5.85 40.93
CA LYS A 301 -32.67 -5.11 41.53
C LYS A 301 -31.32 -5.37 40.85
N ARG A 302 -31.04 -6.64 40.45
CA ARG A 302 -29.83 -6.96 39.69
C ARG A 302 -29.84 -6.37 38.29
N ARG A 303 -30.98 -6.37 37.58
CA ARG A 303 -31.12 -5.77 36.26
C ARG A 303 -30.86 -4.26 36.30
N ASP A 304 -31.30 -3.59 37.36
CA ASP A 304 -31.15 -2.14 37.52
C ASP A 304 -29.70 -1.73 37.89
N LEU A 305 -28.88 -2.69 38.36
CA LEU A 305 -27.46 -2.53 38.63
C LEU A 305 -26.54 -2.80 37.43
N LEU A 306 -27.07 -3.41 36.35
CA LEU A 306 -26.32 -3.59 35.12
C LEU A 306 -26.21 -2.26 34.38
N PRO A 307 -24.99 -1.84 33.97
CA PRO A 307 -24.85 -0.65 33.13
C PRO A 307 -25.66 -0.81 31.84
N LYS A 308 -26.43 0.20 31.50
CA LYS A 308 -27.09 0.26 30.20
C LYS A 308 -25.99 0.36 29.15
N LEU A 309 -25.70 -0.76 28.50
CA LEU A 309 -24.82 -0.85 27.34
C LEU A 309 -25.45 -0.19 26.11
#